data_ba5c4e87ea6b6437bb9ecf1f1460cb09
#
_entry.id   ba5c4e87ea6b6437bb9ecf1f1460cb09
#
_cell.length_a   1.000
_cell.length_b   1.000
_cell.length_c   1.000
_cell.angle_alpha   90.00
_cell.angle_beta   90.00
_cell.angle_gamma   90.00
#
_symmetry.space_group_name_H-M   'P 1'
#
loop_
_entity.id
_entity.type
_entity.pdbx_description
1 polymer ?
#
loop_
_entity_poly.entity_id
_entity_poly.type
_entity_poly.pdbx_seq_one_letter_code
_entity_poly.pdbx_strand_id
1 'polypeptide(L)'
;MKALLVAVNAKYIHTSLSVRTLKAYANSDNVEMAEYTINERVEDILRSIFLKKADVVLFSCYIWNIGVCLDVADMLKKVSPETKIIFGGPEVSFDDTEYMQKYDFIDAIMRGEGEATFKEWLEIGETADGITYRENGEIIRNKDRELIHDITSIPFPYTDEDIEKNSGKLIYYESSRGCPFRCSYCLSSTTHSVRFRDM
;
A
#
# COMPACT_ATOMS: atom_id res chain seq x y z
N MET A 1 11.96 9.28 -10.56
CA MET A 1 10.60 9.31 -9.99
C MET A 1 10.72 9.00 -8.51
N LYS A 2 10.21 9.88 -7.64
CA LYS A 2 10.21 9.71 -6.18
C LYS A 2 8.85 9.17 -5.74
N ALA A 3 8.82 8.02 -5.08
CA ALA A 3 7.61 7.39 -4.57
C ALA A 3 7.54 7.53 -3.04
N LEU A 4 6.37 7.87 -2.52
CA LEU A 4 6.09 7.94 -1.09
C LEU A 4 5.02 6.89 -0.73
N LEU A 5 5.40 5.92 0.08
CA LEU A 5 4.48 4.95 0.67
C LEU A 5 3.87 5.55 1.94
N VAL A 6 2.56 5.61 2.01
CA VAL A 6 1.81 6.20 3.11
C VAL A 6 0.98 5.15 3.83
N ALA A 7 1.16 5.07 5.14
CA ALA A 7 0.30 4.30 6.02
C ALA A 7 -0.39 5.23 7.04
N VAL A 8 -1.68 5.01 7.24
CA VAL A 8 -2.45 5.67 8.30
C VAL A 8 -2.86 4.59 9.30
N ASN A 9 -2.16 4.55 10.43
CA ASN A 9 -2.33 3.52 11.46
C ASN A 9 -3.56 3.79 12.34
N ALA A 10 -4.17 2.74 12.88
CA ALA A 10 -5.33 2.88 13.76
C ALA A 10 -5.02 3.62 15.08
N LYS A 11 -3.77 3.52 15.56
CA LYS A 11 -3.28 4.24 16.75
C LYS A 11 -1.79 4.52 16.62
N TYR A 12 -1.30 5.52 17.34
CA TYR A 12 0.11 5.92 17.37
C TYR A 12 1.08 4.78 17.74
N ILE A 13 0.64 3.86 18.58
CA ILE A 13 1.47 2.72 19.06
C ILE A 13 1.78 1.70 17.95
N HIS A 14 1.02 1.68 16.84
CA HIS A 14 1.22 0.72 15.76
C HIS A 14 2.25 1.20 14.75
N THR A 15 3.04 0.25 14.23
CA THR A 15 3.82 0.44 13.00
C THR A 15 3.10 -0.24 11.83
N SER A 16 3.34 0.20 10.62
CA SER A 16 2.77 -0.44 9.42
C SER A 16 3.76 -1.43 8.82
N LEU A 17 3.43 -2.72 8.90
CA LEU A 17 4.24 -3.76 8.25
C LEU A 17 4.17 -3.63 6.72
N SER A 18 2.99 -3.35 6.15
CA SER A 18 2.78 -3.33 4.70
C SER A 18 3.70 -2.36 3.96
N VAL A 19 3.76 -1.08 4.36
CA VAL A 19 4.64 -0.12 3.68
C VAL A 19 6.13 -0.41 3.88
N ARG A 20 6.48 -1.05 5.00
CA ARG A 20 7.87 -1.47 5.27
C ARG A 20 8.28 -2.64 4.39
N THR A 21 7.43 -3.65 4.22
CA THR A 21 7.71 -4.77 3.30
C THR A 21 7.79 -4.30 1.86
N LEU A 22 6.89 -3.41 1.42
CA LEU A 22 6.95 -2.81 0.08
C LEU A 22 8.28 -2.08 -0.15
N LYS A 23 8.69 -1.23 0.80
CA LYS A 23 9.97 -0.49 0.72
C LYS A 23 11.17 -1.45 0.67
N ALA A 24 11.21 -2.43 1.58
CA ALA A 24 12.30 -3.39 1.64
C ALA A 24 12.39 -4.24 0.35
N TYR A 25 11.25 -4.68 -0.19
CA TYR A 25 11.19 -5.48 -1.40
C TYR A 25 11.56 -4.68 -2.66
N ALA A 26 11.14 -3.42 -2.74
CA ALA A 26 11.49 -2.53 -3.84
C ALA A 26 13.00 -2.25 -3.90
N ASN A 27 13.66 -2.21 -2.75
CA ASN A 27 15.11 -1.97 -2.61
C ASN A 27 15.60 -0.79 -3.47
N SER A 28 14.94 0.37 -3.32
CA SER A 28 15.20 1.56 -4.12
C SER A 28 15.33 2.81 -3.24
N ASP A 29 16.37 3.60 -3.45
CA ASP A 29 16.61 4.86 -2.74
C ASP A 29 15.57 5.93 -3.05
N ASN A 30 14.83 5.78 -4.16
CA ASN A 30 13.76 6.68 -4.54
C ASN A 30 12.42 6.40 -3.84
N VAL A 31 12.37 5.41 -2.96
CA VAL A 31 11.18 5.03 -2.21
C VAL A 31 11.30 5.47 -0.77
N GLU A 32 10.49 6.45 -0.39
CA GLU A 32 10.31 6.88 1.00
C GLU A 32 9.03 6.28 1.59
N MET A 33 8.93 6.30 2.91
CA MET A 33 7.69 5.97 3.60
C MET A 33 7.35 7.01 4.66
N ALA A 34 6.06 7.13 4.96
CA ALA A 34 5.54 7.95 6.05
C ALA A 34 4.41 7.21 6.76
N GLU A 35 4.39 7.32 8.07
CA GLU A 35 3.35 6.74 8.92
C GLU A 35 2.64 7.85 9.69
N TYR A 36 1.32 7.80 9.68
CA TYR A 36 0.40 8.69 10.37
C TYR A 36 -0.60 7.87 11.19
N THR A 37 -1.52 8.53 11.85
CA THR A 37 -2.63 7.86 12.55
C THR A 37 -3.98 8.47 12.16
N ILE A 38 -5.06 7.69 12.28
CA ILE A 38 -6.43 8.17 12.04
C ILE A 38 -6.86 9.28 13.02
N ASN A 39 -6.08 9.51 14.08
CA ASN A 39 -6.35 10.55 15.08
C ASN A 39 -5.67 11.90 14.73
N GLU A 40 -4.84 11.92 13.69
CA GLU A 40 -4.26 13.16 13.17
C GLU A 40 -5.26 13.89 12.28
N ARG A 41 -5.14 15.20 12.20
CA ARG A 41 -5.99 15.98 11.30
C ARG A 41 -5.58 15.72 9.84
N VAL A 42 -6.57 15.60 8.98
CA VAL A 42 -6.37 15.37 7.54
C VAL A 42 -5.45 16.43 6.92
N GLU A 43 -5.61 17.69 7.33
CA GLU A 43 -4.81 18.80 6.82
C GLU A 43 -3.33 18.72 7.25
N ASP A 44 -3.05 18.18 8.43
CA ASP A 44 -1.68 18.00 8.92
C ASP A 44 -0.98 16.85 8.17
N ILE A 45 -1.71 15.74 7.92
CA ILE A 45 -1.24 14.63 7.08
C ILE A 45 -0.97 15.13 5.66
N LEU A 46 -1.92 15.83 5.05
CA LEU A 46 -1.77 16.43 3.72
C LEU A 46 -0.54 17.32 3.63
N ARG A 47 -0.39 18.26 4.58
CA ARG A 47 0.77 19.16 4.63
C ARG A 47 2.08 18.39 4.68
N SER A 48 2.14 17.36 5.52
CA SER A 48 3.33 16.52 5.67
C SER A 48 3.67 15.80 4.37
N ILE A 49 2.69 15.21 3.69
CA ILE A 49 2.85 14.52 2.40
C ILE A 49 3.29 15.51 1.31
N PHE A 50 2.61 16.65 1.20
CA PHE A 50 2.89 17.68 0.20
C PHE A 50 4.34 18.20 0.28
N LEU A 51 4.85 18.42 1.50
CA LEU A 51 6.23 18.88 1.72
C LEU A 51 7.29 17.86 1.32
N LYS A 52 6.94 16.58 1.17
CA LYS A 52 7.87 15.54 0.70
C LYS A 52 8.11 15.59 -0.80
N LYS A 53 7.28 16.30 -1.57
CA LYS A 53 7.44 16.52 -3.02
C LYS A 53 7.64 15.20 -3.77
N ALA A 54 6.82 14.21 -3.48
CA ALA A 54 6.83 12.93 -4.19
C ALA A 54 6.09 13.05 -5.52
N ASP A 55 6.62 12.40 -6.55
CA ASP A 55 5.94 12.30 -7.85
C ASP A 55 4.72 11.37 -7.76
N VAL A 56 4.81 10.38 -6.87
CA VAL A 56 3.77 9.38 -6.63
C VAL A 56 3.57 9.17 -5.14
N VAL A 57 2.30 9.11 -4.72
CA VAL A 57 1.91 8.79 -3.35
C VAL A 57 1.05 7.53 -3.35
N LEU A 58 1.51 6.50 -2.62
CA LEU A 58 0.82 5.22 -2.50
C LEU A 58 0.23 5.07 -1.10
N PHE A 59 -1.08 4.89 -1.00
CA PHE A 59 -1.79 4.70 0.26
C PHE A 59 -2.06 3.21 0.54
N SER A 60 -1.71 2.77 1.75
CA SER A 60 -2.05 1.43 2.26
C SER A 60 -3.41 1.46 2.93
N CYS A 61 -4.43 0.91 2.25
CA CYS A 61 -5.85 1.06 2.57
C CYS A 61 -6.43 -0.16 3.29
N TYR A 62 -7.04 0.11 4.44
CA TYR A 62 -7.73 -0.84 5.28
C TYR A 62 -9.07 -0.24 5.72
N ILE A 63 -9.99 -1.08 6.20
CA ILE A 63 -11.32 -0.67 6.64
C ILE A 63 -11.31 0.46 7.68
N TRP A 64 -10.27 0.55 8.51
CA TRP A 64 -10.19 1.60 9.55
C TRP A 64 -9.63 2.92 9.07
N ASN A 65 -8.95 2.97 7.91
CA ASN A 65 -8.28 4.18 7.44
C ASN A 65 -8.74 4.68 6.09
N ILE A 66 -9.56 3.92 5.38
CA ILE A 66 -9.96 4.26 4.00
C ILE A 66 -10.56 5.66 3.88
N GLY A 67 -11.40 6.06 4.84
CA GLY A 67 -11.98 7.42 4.87
C GLY A 67 -10.92 8.51 4.90
N VAL A 68 -9.94 8.39 5.82
CA VAL A 68 -8.83 9.35 5.92
C VAL A 68 -7.96 9.34 4.66
N CYS A 69 -7.68 8.16 4.09
CA CYS A 69 -6.90 8.04 2.85
C CYS A 69 -7.59 8.75 1.69
N LEU A 70 -8.91 8.58 1.54
CA LEU A 70 -9.72 9.25 0.51
C LEU A 70 -9.69 10.76 0.68
N ASP A 71 -9.92 11.28 1.89
CA ASP A 71 -9.93 12.71 2.17
C ASP A 71 -8.57 13.35 1.88
N VAL A 72 -7.48 12.74 2.33
CA VAL A 72 -6.11 13.22 2.08
C VAL A 72 -5.80 13.18 0.58
N ALA A 73 -6.17 12.11 -0.12
CA ALA A 73 -5.89 11.93 -1.54
C ALA A 73 -6.64 12.95 -2.41
N ASP A 74 -7.94 13.17 -2.15
CA ASP A 74 -8.74 14.18 -2.82
C ASP A 74 -8.16 15.59 -2.65
N MET A 75 -7.79 15.95 -1.41
CA MET A 75 -7.15 17.23 -1.14
C MET A 75 -5.77 17.34 -1.77
N LEU A 76 -4.97 16.27 -1.77
CA LEU A 76 -3.66 16.24 -2.41
C LEU A 76 -3.79 16.47 -3.92
N LYS A 77 -4.74 15.82 -4.58
CA LYS A 77 -4.97 15.99 -6.02
C LYS A 77 -5.35 17.43 -6.37
N LYS A 78 -6.07 18.12 -5.49
CA LYS A 78 -6.45 19.53 -5.68
C LYS A 78 -5.27 20.50 -5.56
N VAL A 79 -4.31 20.23 -4.66
CA VAL A 79 -3.15 21.11 -4.43
C VAL A 79 -1.91 20.72 -5.24
N SER A 80 -1.86 19.50 -5.76
CA SER A 80 -0.77 18.94 -6.57
C SER A 80 -1.35 18.00 -7.64
N PRO A 81 -2.00 18.52 -8.67
CA PRO A 81 -2.71 17.72 -9.69
C PRO A 81 -1.80 16.73 -10.45
N GLU A 82 -0.52 17.08 -10.56
CA GLU A 82 0.52 16.25 -11.21
C GLU A 82 0.95 15.04 -10.38
N THR A 83 0.72 15.06 -9.07
CA THR A 83 1.07 13.94 -8.20
C THR A 83 0.18 12.74 -8.52
N LYS A 84 0.79 11.62 -8.88
CA LYS A 84 0.08 10.36 -9.10
C LYS A 84 -0.37 9.77 -7.75
N ILE A 85 -1.63 9.37 -7.67
CA ILE A 85 -2.22 8.78 -6.47
C ILE A 85 -2.54 7.32 -6.73
N ILE A 86 -1.93 6.43 -5.96
CA ILE A 86 -2.12 4.99 -6.05
C ILE A 86 -2.64 4.46 -4.71
N PHE A 87 -3.67 3.64 -4.77
CA PHE A 87 -4.19 2.92 -3.60
C PHE A 87 -3.80 1.44 -3.67
N GLY A 88 -3.67 0.81 -2.52
CA GLY A 88 -3.43 -0.63 -2.39
C GLY A 88 -3.87 -1.12 -1.02
N GLY A 89 -3.89 -2.42 -0.83
CA GLY A 89 -4.32 -3.04 0.40
C GLY A 89 -5.70 -3.69 0.31
N PRO A 90 -6.12 -4.41 1.37
CA PRO A 90 -7.29 -5.29 1.32
C PRO A 90 -8.61 -4.56 1.07
N GLU A 91 -8.72 -3.31 1.48
CA GLU A 91 -9.99 -2.56 1.35
C GLU A 91 -10.34 -2.21 -0.10
N VAL A 92 -9.34 -2.05 -0.97
CA VAL A 92 -9.54 -1.60 -2.36
C VAL A 92 -9.21 -2.68 -3.40
N SER A 93 -8.64 -3.82 -2.98
CA SER A 93 -8.15 -4.84 -3.93
C SER A 93 -9.25 -5.62 -4.64
N PHE A 94 -10.44 -5.73 -4.06
CA PHE A 94 -11.55 -6.54 -4.60
C PHE A 94 -12.56 -5.71 -5.39
N ASP A 95 -12.76 -4.46 -4.99
CA ASP A 95 -13.71 -3.53 -5.60
C ASP A 95 -12.96 -2.40 -6.35
N ASP A 96 -11.78 -2.73 -6.88
CA ASP A 96 -10.84 -1.80 -7.52
C ASP A 96 -11.48 -0.93 -8.59
N THR A 97 -12.26 -1.52 -9.47
CA THR A 97 -12.97 -0.81 -10.53
C THR A 97 -14.05 0.14 -9.99
N GLU A 98 -14.81 -0.29 -8.97
CA GLU A 98 -15.84 0.53 -8.34
C GLU A 98 -15.23 1.73 -7.62
N TYR A 99 -14.13 1.54 -6.90
CA TYR A 99 -13.38 2.64 -6.29
C TYR A 99 -12.91 3.65 -7.33
N MET A 100 -12.34 3.20 -8.44
CA MET A 100 -11.86 4.09 -9.48
C MET A 100 -13.00 4.79 -10.24
N GLN A 101 -14.17 4.16 -10.39
CA GLN A 101 -15.35 4.80 -10.96
C GLN A 101 -15.90 5.90 -10.05
N LYS A 102 -15.87 5.68 -8.75
CA LYS A 102 -16.42 6.60 -7.76
C LYS A 102 -15.48 7.78 -7.45
N TYR A 103 -14.16 7.56 -7.52
CA TYR A 103 -13.15 8.53 -7.11
C TYR A 103 -12.17 8.78 -8.26
N ASP A 104 -12.38 9.89 -8.97
CA ASP A 104 -11.61 10.27 -10.16
C ASP A 104 -10.17 10.71 -9.87
N PHE A 105 -9.89 11.08 -8.62
CA PHE A 105 -8.56 11.42 -8.14
C PHE A 105 -7.63 10.21 -7.92
N ILE A 106 -8.16 8.98 -7.96
CA ILE A 106 -7.34 7.75 -7.90
C ILE A 106 -6.85 7.43 -9.30
N ASP A 107 -5.53 7.48 -9.50
CA ASP A 107 -4.90 7.19 -10.79
C ASP A 107 -4.72 5.68 -11.02
N ALA A 108 -4.45 4.91 -9.95
CA ALA A 108 -4.32 3.45 -10.02
C ALA A 108 -4.62 2.76 -8.69
N ILE A 109 -4.92 1.46 -8.75
CA ILE A 109 -5.06 0.57 -7.59
C ILE A 109 -4.17 -0.66 -7.80
N MET A 110 -3.29 -0.94 -6.83
CA MET A 110 -2.51 -2.17 -6.75
C MET A 110 -3.29 -3.23 -5.98
N ARG A 111 -3.58 -4.36 -6.64
CA ARG A 111 -4.41 -5.44 -6.11
C ARG A 111 -3.56 -6.58 -5.54
N GLY A 112 -4.10 -7.25 -4.52
CA GLY A 112 -3.49 -8.44 -3.94
C GLY A 112 -2.21 -8.18 -3.15
N GLU A 113 -1.21 -9.04 -3.30
CA GLU A 113 0.11 -8.88 -2.68
C GLU A 113 0.91 -7.82 -3.42
N GLY A 114 1.25 -6.75 -2.70
CA GLY A 114 1.78 -5.54 -3.33
C GLY A 114 3.28 -5.57 -3.65
N GLU A 115 4.06 -6.44 -3.01
CA GLU A 115 5.53 -6.37 -3.05
C GLU A 115 6.08 -6.49 -4.47
N ALA A 116 5.71 -7.56 -5.17
CA ALA A 116 6.17 -7.79 -6.54
C ALA A 116 5.52 -6.81 -7.54
N THR A 117 4.24 -6.47 -7.33
CA THR A 117 3.51 -5.49 -8.14
C THR A 117 4.16 -4.11 -8.05
N PHE A 118 4.46 -3.64 -6.85
CA PHE A 118 5.08 -2.33 -6.65
C PHE A 118 6.48 -2.26 -7.24
N LYS A 119 7.30 -3.31 -7.04
CA LYS A 119 8.64 -3.38 -7.62
C LYS A 119 8.61 -3.32 -9.15
N GLU A 120 7.77 -4.14 -9.78
CA GLU A 120 7.62 -4.16 -11.23
C GLU A 120 7.06 -2.82 -11.75
N TRP A 121 6.09 -2.23 -11.04
CA TRP A 121 5.54 -0.93 -11.39
C TRP A 121 6.61 0.18 -11.39
N LEU A 122 7.57 0.15 -10.48
CA LEU A 122 8.70 1.11 -10.49
C LEU A 122 9.56 0.99 -11.75
N GLU A 123 9.59 -0.18 -12.39
CA GLU A 123 10.39 -0.46 -13.58
C GLU A 123 9.63 -0.16 -14.89
N ILE A 124 8.38 -0.63 -14.98
CA ILE A 124 7.61 -0.60 -16.24
C ILE A 124 6.28 0.18 -16.17
N GLY A 125 5.95 0.77 -15.02
CA GLY A 125 4.74 1.58 -14.85
C GLY A 125 3.46 0.76 -14.86
N GLU A 126 2.41 1.34 -15.43
CA GLU A 126 1.04 0.83 -15.39
C GLU A 126 0.84 -0.49 -16.15
N THR A 127 1.80 -0.94 -16.93
CA THR A 127 1.72 -2.24 -17.63
C THR A 127 2.00 -3.43 -16.72
N ALA A 128 2.39 -3.21 -15.47
CA ALA A 128 2.65 -4.27 -14.49
C ALA A 128 1.38 -5.09 -14.17
N ASP A 129 1.56 -6.39 -13.91
CA ASP A 129 0.48 -7.26 -13.45
C ASP A 129 -0.04 -6.82 -12.06
N GLY A 130 -1.32 -7.05 -11.80
CA GLY A 130 -1.94 -6.73 -10.51
C GLY A 130 -2.34 -5.27 -10.34
N ILE A 131 -2.37 -4.48 -11.42
CA ILE A 131 -2.76 -3.05 -11.38
C ILE A 131 -4.06 -2.84 -12.14
N THR A 132 -4.90 -1.97 -11.58
CA THR A 132 -6.01 -1.29 -12.27
C THR A 132 -5.65 0.17 -12.33
N TYR A 133 -5.71 0.81 -13.50
CA TYR A 133 -5.26 2.19 -13.68
C TYR A 133 -6.17 2.95 -14.65
N ARG A 134 -6.02 4.28 -14.64
CA ARG A 134 -6.76 5.18 -15.51
C ARG A 134 -5.88 5.67 -16.66
N GLU A 135 -6.35 5.48 -17.88
CA GLU A 135 -5.69 5.98 -19.08
C GLU A 135 -6.74 6.56 -20.03
N ASN A 136 -6.53 7.80 -20.48
CA ASN A 136 -7.43 8.52 -21.39
C ASN A 136 -8.91 8.53 -20.95
N GLY A 137 -9.17 8.52 -19.64
CA GLY A 137 -10.51 8.50 -19.07
C GLY A 137 -11.12 7.10 -18.92
N GLU A 138 -10.48 6.07 -19.44
CA GLU A 138 -10.90 4.68 -19.29
C GLU A 138 -10.21 4.02 -18.11
N ILE A 139 -10.86 3.03 -17.50
CA ILE A 139 -10.31 2.20 -16.44
C ILE A 139 -9.85 0.89 -17.08
N ILE A 140 -8.55 0.64 -17.00
CA ILE A 140 -7.91 -0.56 -17.53
C ILE A 140 -7.50 -1.46 -16.37
N ARG A 141 -7.91 -2.72 -16.43
CA ARG A 141 -7.60 -3.73 -15.41
C ARG A 141 -6.67 -4.78 -15.99
N ASN A 142 -5.41 -4.77 -15.54
CA ASN A 142 -4.42 -5.77 -15.94
C ASN A 142 -4.72 -7.15 -15.33
N LYS A 143 -4.03 -8.16 -15.83
CA LYS A 143 -4.07 -9.51 -15.28
C LYS A 143 -3.76 -9.48 -13.76
N ASP A 144 -4.44 -10.33 -13.00
CA ASP A 144 -4.13 -10.52 -11.59
C ASP A 144 -2.75 -11.17 -11.44
N ARG A 145 -2.00 -10.69 -10.45
CA ARG A 145 -0.69 -11.25 -10.13
C ARG A 145 -0.85 -12.54 -9.31
N GLU A 146 0.00 -13.50 -9.61
CA GLU A 146 0.12 -14.70 -8.79
C GLU A 146 0.69 -14.36 -7.40
N LEU A 147 0.28 -15.14 -6.40
CA LEU A 147 0.77 -14.99 -5.04
C LEU A 147 2.27 -15.31 -4.97
N ILE A 148 2.99 -14.61 -4.09
CA ILE A 148 4.39 -14.92 -3.80
C ILE A 148 4.45 -16.27 -3.10
N HIS A 149 4.90 -17.31 -3.77
CA HIS A 149 4.95 -18.68 -3.24
C HIS A 149 5.92 -18.81 -2.07
N ASP A 150 7.12 -18.28 -2.24
CA ASP A 150 8.16 -18.26 -1.21
C ASP A 150 8.20 -16.88 -0.54
N ILE A 151 7.54 -16.76 0.61
CA ILE A 151 7.52 -15.51 1.39
C ILE A 151 8.86 -15.24 2.10
N THR A 152 9.79 -16.21 2.13
CA THR A 152 11.16 -15.99 2.61
C THR A 152 11.93 -15.04 1.70
N SER A 153 11.57 -14.98 0.43
CA SER A 153 12.12 -14.03 -0.55
C SER A 153 11.80 -12.56 -0.24
N ILE A 154 10.80 -12.29 0.60
CA ILE A 154 10.48 -10.93 1.05
C ILE A 154 11.50 -10.55 2.14
N PRO A 155 12.31 -9.48 1.96
CA PRO A 155 13.33 -9.10 2.92
C PRO A 155 12.74 -8.78 4.30
N PHE A 156 13.55 -8.92 5.34
CA PHE A 156 13.17 -8.45 6.68
C PHE A 156 12.97 -6.92 6.65
N PRO A 157 11.82 -6.41 7.09
CA PRO A 157 11.39 -5.04 6.77
C PRO A 157 11.88 -3.97 7.75
N TYR A 158 12.70 -4.32 8.73
CA TYR A 158 13.20 -3.38 9.73
C TYR A 158 14.72 -3.34 9.73
N THR A 159 15.30 -2.16 9.76
CA THR A 159 16.70 -1.93 10.08
C THR A 159 16.87 -1.76 11.59
N ASP A 160 18.10 -1.82 12.09
CA ASP A 160 18.39 -1.54 13.50
C ASP A 160 17.91 -0.12 13.89
N GLU A 161 18.10 0.84 12.99
CA GLU A 161 17.61 2.22 13.17
C GLU A 161 16.08 2.29 13.24
N ASP A 162 15.36 1.49 12.43
CA ASP A 162 13.90 1.40 12.52
C ASP A 162 13.44 0.83 13.87
N ILE A 163 14.14 -0.16 14.40
CA ILE A 163 13.83 -0.75 15.69
C ILE A 163 14.06 0.27 16.81
N GLU A 164 15.17 0.98 16.80
CA GLU A 164 15.47 2.04 17.77
C GLU A 164 14.43 3.18 17.72
N LYS A 165 14.13 3.70 16.55
CA LYS A 165 13.14 4.78 16.35
C LYS A 165 11.72 4.39 16.78
N ASN A 166 11.39 3.11 16.70
CA ASN A 166 10.09 2.58 17.09
C ASN A 166 10.10 1.96 18.50
N SER A 167 11.10 2.26 19.32
CA SER A 167 11.12 1.88 20.73
C SER A 167 9.85 2.35 21.43
N GLY A 168 9.13 1.44 22.07
CA GLY A 168 7.84 1.69 22.71
C GLY A 168 6.62 1.57 21.79
N LYS A 169 6.81 1.23 20.51
CA LYS A 169 5.72 0.88 19.59
C LYS A 169 5.60 -0.63 19.39
N LEU A 170 4.45 -1.07 18.89
CA LEU A 170 4.23 -2.45 18.47
C LEU A 170 4.87 -2.65 17.09
N ILE A 171 5.84 -3.58 17.03
CA ILE A 171 6.48 -4.01 15.80
C ILE A 171 5.81 -5.30 15.34
N TYR A 172 5.43 -5.36 14.08
CA TYR A 172 4.75 -6.51 13.49
C TYR A 172 5.73 -7.33 12.64
N TYR A 173 5.65 -8.63 12.77
CA TYR A 173 6.39 -9.58 11.95
C TYR A 173 5.43 -10.60 11.35
N GLU A 174 5.64 -10.92 10.07
CA GLU A 174 4.85 -11.91 9.35
C GLU A 174 5.66 -13.19 9.18
N SER A 175 5.36 -14.20 10.02
CA SER A 175 5.96 -15.53 9.93
C SER A 175 5.24 -16.45 8.94
N SER A 176 3.99 -16.14 8.63
CA SER A 176 3.18 -16.89 7.66
C SER A 176 2.15 -16.00 7.00
N ARG A 177 1.74 -16.35 5.81
CA ARG A 177 0.73 -15.63 5.02
C ARG A 177 -0.30 -16.60 4.46
N GLY A 178 -1.60 -16.23 4.57
CA GLY A 178 -2.71 -17.01 4.09
C GLY A 178 -3.43 -17.79 5.19
N CYS A 179 -4.42 -18.58 4.79
CA CYS A 179 -5.25 -19.40 5.69
C CYS A 179 -5.70 -20.68 4.97
N PRO A 180 -5.69 -21.86 5.64
CA PRO A 180 -6.13 -23.09 5.01
C PRO A 180 -7.68 -23.23 5.00
N PHE A 181 -8.38 -22.39 5.77
CA PHE A 181 -9.83 -22.44 5.87
C PHE A 181 -10.51 -21.62 4.78
N ARG A 182 -11.73 -22.01 4.41
CA ARG A 182 -12.56 -21.38 3.37
C ARG A 182 -13.80 -20.72 3.95
N CYS A 183 -13.62 -19.89 4.97
CA CYS A 183 -14.75 -19.19 5.61
C CYS A 183 -15.34 -18.16 4.64
N SER A 184 -16.64 -18.22 4.37
CA SER A 184 -17.33 -17.38 3.38
C SER A 184 -17.31 -15.88 3.69
N TYR A 185 -17.01 -15.49 4.91
CA TYR A 185 -16.96 -14.10 5.40
C TYR A 185 -15.54 -13.59 5.64
N CYS A 186 -14.52 -14.38 5.35
CA CYS A 186 -13.14 -14.05 5.71
C CYS A 186 -12.27 -13.84 4.48
N LEU A 187 -11.65 -12.67 4.38
CA LEU A 187 -10.76 -12.32 3.28
C LEU A 187 -9.57 -13.29 3.13
N SER A 188 -9.00 -13.76 4.25
CA SER A 188 -7.89 -14.72 4.21
C SER A 188 -8.26 -16.07 3.57
N SER A 189 -9.57 -16.36 3.40
CA SER A 189 -10.02 -17.56 2.71
C SER A 189 -9.73 -17.58 1.21
N THR A 190 -9.44 -16.41 0.62
CA THR A 190 -9.16 -16.26 -0.82
C THR A 190 -7.80 -16.85 -1.22
N THR A 191 -6.88 -17.02 -0.27
CA THR A 191 -5.53 -17.55 -0.55
C THR A 191 -5.45 -19.07 -0.60
N HIS A 192 -6.41 -19.78 -0.02
CA HIS A 192 -6.57 -21.25 0.02
C HIS A 192 -5.36 -22.06 0.53
N SER A 193 -4.27 -21.42 0.90
CA SER A 193 -3.04 -22.05 1.38
C SER A 193 -2.35 -21.18 2.43
N VAL A 194 -1.54 -21.80 3.28
CA VAL A 194 -0.63 -21.08 4.18
C VAL A 194 0.77 -21.24 3.65
N ARG A 195 1.48 -20.13 3.54
CA ARG A 195 2.90 -20.07 3.19
C ARG A 195 3.66 -19.61 4.42
N PHE A 196 4.72 -20.30 4.76
CA PHE A 196 5.55 -20.01 5.92
C PHE A 196 6.86 -19.39 5.48
N ARG A 197 7.40 -18.53 6.33
CA ARG A 197 8.76 -18.02 6.18
C ARG A 197 9.71 -19.02 6.80
N ASP A 198 10.81 -19.35 6.11
CA ASP A 198 11.90 -20.12 6.69
C ASP A 198 12.55 -19.31 7.81
N MET A 199 12.91 -20.01 8.91
CA MET A 199 13.56 -19.42 10.10
C MET A 199 15.05 -19.70 10.10
#